data_d59343a34b1ba19303db74a18594ba00
#
_entry.id   d59343a34b1ba19303db74a18594ba00
#
_cell.length_a   1.000
_cell.length_b   1.000
_cell.length_c   1.000
_cell.angle_alpha   90.00
_cell.angle_beta   90.00
_cell.angle_gamma   90.00
#
_symmetry.space_group_name_H-M   'P 1'
#
loop_
_entity.id
_entity.type
_entity.pdbx_description
1 polymer ?
#
loop_
_entity_poly.entity_id
_entity_poly.type
_entity_poly.pdbx_seq_one_letter_code
_entity_poly.pdbx_strand_id
1 'polypeptide(L)'
;MNLTRAPRLGRPRLVIPAIVLAIAGLFAAISLTGAAQAASGSGLRAGAAAGAHRAKPTIVLEHGAFADASSWSSVIRRLQQAGYPVDALPDPLRGVAYDSKTLADFLATIHGPVVLAGNSYGGMVISNAAAGHKNVKALVYVDAFIPAKGETAFGLITAKPGSCFAVAPATAFNFVSYPGEPKGDPDAYLRVARDGAYTGFAACLANGVPAGQAAILAATQRPIALGALTEPSGTPAWKTIPSWAVIGTADHVIPPAELLFMAHRAGARITEIRAGHLSLITDPGAVARVIIDAADATG
;
A
#
# COMPACT_ATOMS: atom_id res chain seq x y z
N MET A 1 66.89 -25.60 -2.97
CA MET A 1 65.97 -26.51 -3.67
C MET A 1 64.81 -25.73 -4.15
N ASN A 2 64.53 -25.77 -5.44
CA ASN A 2 63.78 -24.84 -6.28
C ASN A 2 62.33 -24.61 -5.85
N LEU A 3 61.96 -23.33 -5.66
CA LEU A 3 60.58 -22.85 -5.59
C LEU A 3 60.10 -22.51 -7.01
N THR A 4 59.21 -23.32 -7.55
CA THR A 4 58.56 -23.07 -8.84
C THR A 4 57.42 -22.05 -8.66
N ARG A 5 57.53 -20.91 -9.37
CA ARG A 5 56.49 -19.88 -9.51
C ARG A 5 55.30 -20.40 -10.35
N ALA A 6 54.08 -20.28 -9.82
CA ALA A 6 52.85 -20.47 -10.60
C ALA A 6 52.52 -19.25 -11.49
N PRO A 7 51.97 -19.44 -12.70
CA PRO A 7 51.69 -18.34 -13.62
C PRO A 7 50.42 -17.55 -13.18
N ARG A 8 50.49 -16.22 -13.33
CA ARG A 8 49.37 -15.29 -13.15
C ARG A 8 48.45 -15.40 -14.35
N LEU A 9 47.22 -15.89 -14.14
CA LEU A 9 46.12 -15.83 -15.11
C LEU A 9 45.58 -14.39 -15.16
N GLY A 10 45.65 -13.79 -16.35
CA GLY A 10 45.10 -12.47 -16.65
C GLY A 10 43.58 -12.47 -16.61
N ARG A 11 42.98 -11.44 -16.01
CA ARG A 11 41.54 -11.19 -16.00
C ARG A 11 41.07 -10.76 -17.37
N PRO A 12 40.02 -11.36 -17.96
CA PRO A 12 39.42 -10.84 -19.18
C PRO A 12 38.68 -9.52 -18.89
N ARG A 13 38.98 -8.50 -19.69
CA ARG A 13 38.24 -7.24 -19.74
C ARG A 13 36.95 -7.50 -20.51
N LEU A 14 35.82 -7.44 -19.82
CA LEU A 14 34.49 -7.46 -20.42
C LEU A 14 34.25 -6.09 -21.06
N VAL A 15 34.24 -6.04 -22.39
CA VAL A 15 33.85 -4.85 -23.17
C VAL A 15 32.36 -5.01 -23.43
N ILE A 16 31.54 -4.13 -22.82
CA ILE A 16 30.09 -4.04 -23.10
C ILE A 16 29.91 -3.06 -24.25
N PRO A 17 29.36 -3.45 -25.41
CA PRO A 17 29.00 -2.49 -26.44
C PRO A 17 27.73 -1.74 -26.03
N ALA A 18 27.79 -0.40 -26.03
CA ALA A 18 26.64 0.45 -25.88
C ALA A 18 25.77 0.39 -27.14
N ILE A 19 24.61 -0.25 -27.06
CA ILE A 19 23.59 -0.17 -28.11
C ILE A 19 22.74 1.06 -27.82
N VAL A 20 22.98 2.13 -28.58
CA VAL A 20 22.10 3.31 -28.64
C VAL A 20 21.01 2.99 -29.67
N LEU A 21 19.79 2.73 -29.20
CA LEU A 21 18.62 2.65 -30.06
C LEU A 21 18.04 4.05 -30.25
N ALA A 22 18.27 4.66 -31.41
CA ALA A 22 17.59 5.86 -31.84
C ALA A 22 16.21 5.49 -32.39
N ILE A 23 15.12 5.83 -31.66
CA ILE A 23 13.76 5.75 -32.17
C ILE A 23 13.44 7.12 -32.80
N ALA A 24 13.53 7.19 -34.13
CA ALA A 24 13.04 8.33 -34.92
C ALA A 24 11.52 8.20 -35.06
N GLY A 25 10.77 9.07 -34.37
CA GLY A 25 9.33 9.19 -34.53
C GLY A 25 8.96 9.92 -35.81
N LEU A 26 8.24 9.25 -36.69
CA LEU A 26 7.67 9.81 -37.90
C LEU A 26 6.30 10.45 -37.56
N PHE A 27 6.27 11.79 -37.43
CA PHE A 27 5.01 12.53 -37.36
C PHE A 27 4.55 12.86 -38.79
N ALA A 28 3.50 12.18 -39.22
CA ALA A 28 2.77 12.57 -40.45
C ALA A 28 1.81 13.72 -40.12
N ALA A 29 2.10 14.91 -40.63
CA ALA A 29 1.19 16.05 -40.60
C ALA A 29 0.13 15.88 -41.69
N ILE A 30 -1.12 15.69 -41.28
CA ILE A 30 -2.27 15.77 -42.19
C ILE A 30 -2.81 17.19 -42.13
N SER A 31 -2.53 17.99 -43.20
CA SER A 31 -3.12 19.30 -43.41
C SER A 31 -4.47 19.13 -44.12
N LEU A 32 -5.57 19.38 -43.43
CA LEU A 32 -6.89 19.60 -44.05
C LEU A 32 -7.13 21.09 -44.22
N THR A 33 -7.04 21.55 -45.45
CA THR A 33 -7.61 22.82 -45.88
C THR A 33 -9.11 22.63 -46.19
N GLY A 34 -9.97 23.19 -45.38
CA GLY A 34 -11.42 23.21 -45.60
C GLY A 34 -11.93 24.64 -45.54
N ALA A 35 -12.58 25.07 -46.64
CA ALA A 35 -13.04 26.41 -46.91
C ALA A 35 -14.09 26.90 -45.91
N ALA A 36 -14.01 28.20 -45.60
CA ALA A 36 -15.00 28.94 -44.84
C ALA A 36 -16.27 29.16 -45.69
N GLN A 37 -17.43 28.79 -45.18
CA GLN A 37 -18.72 29.32 -45.59
C GLN A 37 -19.37 30.03 -44.41
N ALA A 38 -19.49 31.31 -44.52
CA ALA A 38 -20.26 32.16 -43.62
C ALA A 38 -21.76 31.89 -43.80
N ALA A 39 -22.42 31.43 -42.77
CA ALA A 39 -23.87 31.46 -42.65
C ALA A 39 -24.24 32.26 -41.41
N SER A 40 -24.77 33.45 -41.63
CA SER A 40 -25.43 34.28 -40.63
C SER A 40 -26.73 33.60 -40.19
N GLY A 41 -26.83 33.21 -38.93
CA GLY A 41 -28.03 32.67 -38.32
C GLY A 41 -28.08 33.08 -36.88
N SER A 42 -28.86 34.09 -36.57
CA SER A 42 -29.25 34.51 -35.23
C SER A 42 -30.09 33.41 -34.55
N GLY A 43 -29.82 33.07 -33.32
CA GLY A 43 -30.80 32.40 -32.53
C GLY A 43 -30.24 31.42 -31.49
N LEU A 44 -30.49 31.75 -30.24
CA LEU A 44 -30.52 30.84 -29.07
C LEU A 44 -29.17 30.41 -28.54
N ARG A 45 -28.62 31.23 -27.65
CA ARG A 45 -27.72 30.78 -26.59
C ARG A 45 -28.45 29.76 -25.69
N ALA A 46 -28.43 28.49 -26.04
CA ALA A 46 -28.60 27.43 -25.09
C ALA A 46 -27.31 27.37 -24.26
N GLY A 47 -27.32 27.99 -23.10
CA GLY A 47 -26.28 27.79 -22.09
C GLY A 47 -26.29 26.36 -21.66
N ALA A 48 -25.63 25.47 -22.39
CA ALA A 48 -25.15 24.21 -21.85
C ALA A 48 -24.02 24.58 -20.90
N ALA A 49 -24.34 24.81 -19.65
CA ALA A 49 -23.37 24.60 -18.56
C ALA A 49 -22.98 23.14 -18.64
N ALA A 50 -21.97 22.82 -19.45
CA ALA A 50 -21.23 21.59 -19.32
C ALA A 50 -20.64 21.65 -17.90
N GLY A 51 -21.31 20.99 -16.96
CA GLY A 51 -20.77 20.78 -15.65
C GLY A 51 -19.40 20.17 -15.88
N ALA A 52 -18.35 20.91 -15.58
CA ALA A 52 -16.99 20.40 -15.63
C ALA A 52 -16.98 19.17 -14.75
N HIS A 53 -17.03 17.98 -15.34
CA HIS A 53 -16.82 16.73 -14.62
C HIS A 53 -15.44 16.85 -13.97
N ARG A 54 -15.46 17.17 -12.68
CA ARG A 54 -14.22 17.23 -11.89
C ARG A 54 -13.53 15.88 -12.03
N ALA A 55 -12.28 15.88 -12.48
CA ALA A 55 -11.54 14.65 -12.68
C ALA A 55 -11.50 13.87 -11.34
N LYS A 56 -11.82 12.58 -11.40
CA LYS A 56 -11.77 11.71 -10.22
C LYS A 56 -10.37 11.72 -9.63
N PRO A 57 -10.23 11.64 -8.28
CA PRO A 57 -8.93 11.52 -7.66
C PRO A 57 -8.26 10.20 -8.05
N THR A 58 -6.92 10.19 -8.07
CA THR A 58 -6.17 8.95 -8.15
C THR A 58 -6.25 8.23 -6.80
N ILE A 59 -6.59 6.95 -6.82
CA ILE A 59 -6.55 6.10 -5.63
C ILE A 59 -5.18 5.44 -5.57
N VAL A 60 -4.44 5.67 -4.48
CA VAL A 60 -3.16 5.02 -4.21
C VAL A 60 -3.33 4.03 -3.08
N LEU A 61 -2.88 2.79 -3.29
CA LEU A 61 -3.07 1.66 -2.38
C LEU A 61 -1.74 1.15 -1.86
N GLU A 62 -1.62 1.08 -0.53
CA GLU A 62 -0.45 0.59 0.19
C GLU A 62 -0.76 -0.74 0.89
N HIS A 63 0.02 -1.78 0.62
CA HIS A 63 -0.20 -3.10 1.21
C HIS A 63 0.42 -3.24 2.61
N GLY A 64 0.04 -4.30 3.33
CA GLY A 64 0.57 -4.61 4.66
C GLY A 64 1.81 -5.51 4.62
N ALA A 65 2.35 -5.78 5.81
CA ALA A 65 3.41 -6.76 6.02
C ALA A 65 2.98 -8.15 5.53
N PHE A 66 3.94 -8.96 5.11
CA PHE A 66 3.75 -10.34 4.61
C PHE A 66 2.87 -10.45 3.36
N ALA A 67 2.58 -9.33 2.69
CA ALA A 67 1.76 -9.23 1.50
C ALA A 67 2.50 -8.47 0.40
N ASP A 68 1.84 -8.27 -0.72
CA ASP A 68 2.25 -7.39 -1.81
C ASP A 68 1.05 -6.67 -2.42
N ALA A 69 1.30 -5.83 -3.41
CA ALA A 69 0.25 -5.04 -4.08
C ALA A 69 -0.88 -5.90 -4.69
N SER A 70 -0.64 -7.18 -4.99
CA SER A 70 -1.66 -8.08 -5.54
C SER A 70 -2.77 -8.41 -4.56
N SER A 71 -2.55 -8.21 -3.24
CA SER A 71 -3.59 -8.33 -2.21
C SER A 71 -4.78 -7.40 -2.47
N TRP A 72 -4.56 -6.29 -3.15
CA TRP A 72 -5.57 -5.31 -3.54
C TRP A 72 -6.32 -5.65 -4.83
N SER A 73 -5.97 -6.72 -5.56
CA SER A 73 -6.47 -6.99 -6.92
C SER A 73 -8.00 -6.93 -7.07
N SER A 74 -8.75 -7.41 -6.07
CA SER A 74 -10.21 -7.40 -6.11
C SER A 74 -10.81 -6.01 -5.84
N VAL A 75 -10.17 -5.20 -5.02
CA VAL A 75 -10.51 -3.80 -4.76
C VAL A 75 -10.16 -2.95 -5.99
N ILE A 76 -8.96 -3.13 -6.57
CA ILE A 76 -8.51 -2.43 -7.79
C ILE A 76 -9.54 -2.57 -8.90
N ARG A 77 -9.96 -3.82 -9.21
CA ARG A 77 -10.99 -4.05 -10.25
C ARG A 77 -12.27 -3.26 -10.02
N ARG A 78 -12.75 -3.17 -8.78
CA ARG A 78 -13.97 -2.43 -8.43
C ARG A 78 -13.80 -0.93 -8.59
N LEU A 79 -12.67 -0.40 -8.15
CA LEU A 79 -12.35 1.03 -8.28
C LEU A 79 -12.19 1.44 -9.75
N GLN A 80 -11.51 0.61 -10.56
CA GLN A 80 -11.37 0.82 -11.99
C GLN A 80 -12.71 0.74 -12.73
N GLN A 81 -13.58 -0.22 -12.37
CA GLN A 81 -14.94 -0.31 -12.90
C GLN A 81 -15.79 0.91 -12.52
N ALA A 82 -15.53 1.50 -11.36
CA ALA A 82 -16.13 2.78 -10.97
C ALA A 82 -15.47 3.99 -11.62
N GLY A 83 -14.46 3.79 -12.49
CA GLY A 83 -13.80 4.84 -13.29
C GLY A 83 -12.76 5.66 -12.54
N TYR A 84 -12.16 5.13 -11.47
CA TYR A 84 -11.04 5.77 -10.77
C TYR A 84 -9.69 5.32 -11.36
N PRO A 85 -8.72 6.23 -11.55
CA PRO A 85 -7.32 5.85 -11.72
C PRO A 85 -6.83 5.19 -10.42
N VAL A 86 -6.11 4.08 -10.54
CA VAL A 86 -5.65 3.31 -9.36
C VAL A 86 -4.20 2.91 -9.54
N ASP A 87 -3.38 3.22 -8.53
CA ASP A 87 -2.00 2.76 -8.40
C ASP A 87 -1.87 1.94 -7.10
N ALA A 88 -1.24 0.79 -7.15
CA ALA A 88 -0.90 -0.03 -6.00
C ALA A 88 0.61 -0.26 -5.97
N LEU A 89 1.28 0.30 -4.97
CA LEU A 89 2.73 0.28 -4.91
C LEU A 89 3.25 -0.98 -4.22
N PRO A 90 4.43 -1.47 -4.63
CA PRO A 90 5.20 -2.43 -3.86
C PRO A 90 5.90 -1.72 -2.69
N ASP A 91 5.41 -1.90 -1.47
CA ASP A 91 6.09 -1.44 -0.25
C ASP A 91 7.44 -2.17 -0.08
N PRO A 92 8.54 -1.48 0.15
CA PRO A 92 9.83 -2.11 0.42
C PRO A 92 9.88 -2.96 1.69
N LEU A 93 9.06 -2.66 2.71
CA LEU A 93 8.99 -3.32 4.02
C LEU A 93 10.34 -3.29 4.77
N ARG A 94 11.03 -2.12 4.73
CA ARG A 94 12.38 -1.93 5.28
C ARG A 94 12.41 -1.03 6.52
N GLY A 95 11.34 -0.27 6.81
CA GLY A 95 11.24 0.65 7.94
C GLY A 95 10.23 1.75 7.67
N VAL A 96 9.57 2.24 8.73
CA VAL A 96 8.51 3.25 8.61
C VAL A 96 9.01 4.50 7.89
N ALA A 97 10.20 4.99 8.21
CA ALA A 97 10.77 6.17 7.57
C ALA A 97 11.14 5.91 6.10
N TYR A 98 11.77 4.76 5.81
CA TYR A 98 12.18 4.40 4.45
C TYR A 98 10.98 4.18 3.54
N ASP A 99 10.01 3.39 3.99
CA ASP A 99 8.83 3.01 3.23
C ASP A 99 7.92 4.23 3.00
N SER A 100 7.73 5.05 4.04
CA SER A 100 6.97 6.30 3.93
C SER A 100 7.63 7.31 2.99
N LYS A 101 8.97 7.39 2.97
CA LYS A 101 9.67 8.25 2.02
C LYS A 101 9.49 7.75 0.58
N THR A 102 9.56 6.44 0.36
CA THR A 102 9.34 5.83 -0.96
C THR A 102 7.94 6.17 -1.48
N LEU A 103 6.91 6.01 -0.66
CA LEU A 103 5.55 6.38 -1.01
C LEU A 103 5.39 7.90 -1.21
N ALA A 104 6.01 8.74 -0.35
CA ALA A 104 5.97 10.19 -0.48
C ALA A 104 6.59 10.68 -1.79
N ASP A 105 7.73 10.12 -2.19
CA ASP A 105 8.37 10.44 -3.47
C ASP A 105 7.46 10.08 -4.67
N PHE A 106 6.73 8.95 -4.58
CA PHE A 106 5.74 8.60 -5.59
C PHE A 106 4.55 9.58 -5.60
N LEU A 107 3.99 9.92 -4.43
CA LEU A 107 2.89 10.87 -4.30
C LEU A 107 3.22 12.25 -4.92
N ALA A 108 4.49 12.67 -4.85
CA ALA A 108 4.97 13.91 -5.47
C ALA A 108 4.90 13.90 -7.00
N THR A 109 4.86 12.74 -7.64
CA THR A 109 4.72 12.60 -9.09
C THR A 109 3.28 12.71 -9.59
N ILE A 110 2.29 12.60 -8.70
CA ILE A 110 0.88 12.63 -9.07
C ILE A 110 0.36 14.07 -9.10
N HIS A 111 -0.06 14.50 -10.28
CA HIS A 111 -0.71 15.79 -10.47
C HIS A 111 -2.22 15.62 -10.28
N GLY A 112 -2.77 16.22 -9.23
CA GLY A 112 -4.21 16.16 -8.94
C GLY A 112 -4.50 15.57 -7.55
N PRO A 113 -5.79 15.46 -7.18
CA PRO A 113 -6.19 14.93 -5.87
C PRO A 113 -5.92 13.44 -5.76
N VAL A 114 -5.52 13.02 -4.56
CA VAL A 114 -5.23 11.63 -4.22
C VAL A 114 -6.08 11.20 -3.03
N VAL A 115 -6.65 10.00 -3.10
CA VAL A 115 -7.13 9.24 -1.94
C VAL A 115 -6.11 8.13 -1.67
N LEU A 116 -5.55 8.13 -0.47
CA LEU A 116 -4.50 7.20 -0.09
C LEU A 116 -5.05 6.16 0.88
N ALA A 117 -5.03 4.88 0.51
CA ALA A 117 -5.53 3.79 1.34
C ALA A 117 -4.42 2.82 1.72
N GLY A 118 -4.38 2.40 2.99
CA GLY A 118 -3.41 1.44 3.52
C GLY A 118 -4.05 0.32 4.30
N ASN A 119 -3.53 -0.90 4.12
CA ASN A 119 -3.90 -2.07 4.91
C ASN A 119 -2.81 -2.39 5.94
N SER A 120 -3.20 -2.74 7.16
CA SER A 120 -2.26 -3.25 8.18
C SER A 120 -1.05 -2.31 8.39
N TYR A 121 0.18 -2.79 8.20
CA TYR A 121 1.41 -2.00 8.24
C TYR A 121 1.38 -0.81 7.25
N GLY A 122 0.70 -0.94 6.11
CA GLY A 122 0.49 0.17 5.18
C GLY A 122 -0.17 1.39 5.85
N GLY A 123 -0.89 1.22 6.95
CA GLY A 123 -1.40 2.32 7.77
C GLY A 123 -0.32 3.13 8.48
N MET A 124 0.78 2.47 8.93
CA MET A 124 1.98 3.16 9.42
C MET A 124 2.57 4.02 8.31
N VAL A 125 2.69 3.44 7.11
CA VAL A 125 3.32 4.07 5.94
C VAL A 125 2.51 5.27 5.46
N ILE A 126 1.21 5.13 5.21
CA ILE A 126 0.37 6.24 4.72
C ILE A 126 0.24 7.39 5.72
N SER A 127 0.23 7.08 7.03
CA SER A 127 0.17 8.09 8.09
C SER A 127 1.37 9.03 8.07
N ASN A 128 2.54 8.52 7.71
CA ASN A 128 3.78 9.27 7.64
C ASN A 128 4.02 9.88 6.25
N ALA A 129 3.78 9.12 5.18
CA ALA A 129 4.02 9.56 3.80
C ALA A 129 3.16 10.75 3.40
N ALA A 130 1.88 10.78 3.82
CA ALA A 130 0.97 11.86 3.45
C ALA A 130 1.26 13.20 4.16
N ALA A 131 2.13 13.21 5.17
CA ALA A 131 2.44 14.43 5.92
C ALA A 131 3.06 15.50 5.01
N GLY A 132 2.39 16.64 4.87
CA GLY A 132 2.83 17.74 3.99
C GLY A 132 2.44 17.62 2.52
N HIS A 133 1.87 16.51 2.07
CA HIS A 133 1.40 16.30 0.69
C HIS A 133 0.00 16.90 0.48
N LYS A 134 -0.07 18.12 -0.04
CA LYS A 134 -1.33 18.87 -0.27
C LYS A 134 -2.26 18.21 -1.29
N ASN A 135 -1.75 17.34 -2.17
CA ASN A 135 -2.55 16.58 -3.12
C ASN A 135 -3.30 15.42 -2.46
N VAL A 136 -2.87 14.89 -1.32
CA VAL A 136 -3.61 13.88 -0.56
C VAL A 136 -4.81 14.52 0.13
N LYS A 137 -6.03 14.08 -0.23
CA LYS A 137 -7.30 14.65 0.24
C LYS A 137 -8.01 13.78 1.27
N ALA A 138 -7.75 12.49 1.26
CA ALA A 138 -8.32 11.53 2.19
C ALA A 138 -7.33 10.40 2.52
N LEU A 139 -7.44 9.89 3.74
CA LEU A 139 -6.77 8.67 4.19
C LEU A 139 -7.81 7.59 4.47
N VAL A 140 -7.58 6.38 3.99
CA VAL A 140 -8.45 5.23 4.26
C VAL A 140 -7.62 4.10 4.87
N TYR A 141 -7.97 3.72 6.08
CA TYR A 141 -7.31 2.68 6.85
C TYR A 141 -8.14 1.40 6.79
N VAL A 142 -7.58 0.32 6.27
CA VAL A 142 -8.28 -0.96 6.08
C VAL A 142 -7.64 -2.01 6.96
N ASP A 143 -8.27 -2.37 8.07
CA ASP A 143 -7.70 -3.23 9.12
C ASP A 143 -6.27 -2.82 9.46
N ALA A 144 -6.05 -1.52 9.66
CA ALA A 144 -4.72 -0.91 9.60
C ALA A 144 -4.35 -0.13 10.85
N PHE A 145 -3.06 0.01 11.09
CA PHE A 145 -2.55 0.91 12.11
C PHE A 145 -2.87 2.37 11.77
N ILE A 146 -3.28 3.13 12.80
CA ILE A 146 -3.47 4.59 12.74
C ILE A 146 -2.63 5.19 13.87
N PRO A 147 -1.29 5.22 13.71
CA PRO A 147 -0.38 5.53 14.80
C PRO A 147 -0.46 7.00 15.21
N ALA A 148 -0.27 7.28 16.49
CA ALA A 148 0.19 8.58 16.97
C ALA A 148 1.72 8.69 16.86
N LYS A 149 2.25 9.89 17.02
CA LYS A 149 3.70 10.10 17.03
C LYS A 149 4.37 9.29 18.15
N GLY A 150 5.39 8.53 17.79
CA GLY A 150 6.16 7.70 18.71
C GLY A 150 5.62 6.29 18.90
N GLU A 151 4.43 5.96 18.42
CA GLU A 151 3.90 4.61 18.46
C GLU A 151 4.56 3.71 17.41
N THR A 152 4.70 2.43 17.73
CA THR A 152 5.26 1.39 16.86
C THR A 152 4.18 0.37 16.52
N ALA A 153 4.31 -0.32 15.39
CA ALA A 153 3.37 -1.38 15.02
C ALA A 153 3.32 -2.48 16.09
N PHE A 154 4.47 -2.87 16.64
CA PHE A 154 4.55 -3.89 17.68
C PHE A 154 3.89 -3.44 18.99
N GLY A 155 4.06 -2.17 19.37
CA GLY A 155 3.39 -1.60 20.55
C GLY A 155 1.87 -1.61 20.43
N LEU A 156 1.36 -1.23 19.25
CA LEU A 156 -0.09 -1.18 18.96
C LEU A 156 -0.72 -2.59 18.88
N ILE A 157 -0.04 -3.58 18.30
CA ILE A 157 -0.52 -4.97 18.26
C ILE A 157 -0.77 -5.50 19.67
N THR A 158 0.05 -5.12 20.64
CA THR A 158 0.00 -5.64 22.02
C THR A 158 -0.74 -4.73 23.00
N ALA A 159 -1.22 -3.57 22.55
CA ALA A 159 -1.89 -2.58 23.41
C ALA A 159 -3.23 -3.08 23.97
N LYS A 160 -3.93 -3.94 23.24
CA LYS A 160 -5.17 -4.61 23.69
C LYS A 160 -5.02 -6.13 23.58
N PRO A 161 -5.72 -6.91 24.42
CA PRO A 161 -5.70 -8.37 24.31
C PRO A 161 -6.39 -8.84 23.04
N GLY A 162 -5.97 -10.01 22.53
CA GLY A 162 -6.61 -10.69 21.40
C GLY A 162 -5.76 -10.81 20.13
N SER A 163 -4.56 -10.22 20.09
CA SER A 163 -3.65 -10.40 18.98
C SER A 163 -2.99 -11.78 18.98
N CYS A 164 -2.98 -12.44 17.82
CA CYS A 164 -2.23 -13.67 17.58
C CYS A 164 -0.69 -13.44 17.62
N PHE A 165 -0.25 -12.18 17.53
CA PHE A 165 1.16 -11.80 17.66
C PHE A 165 1.57 -11.44 19.09
N ALA A 166 0.64 -11.53 20.07
CA ALA A 166 0.96 -11.36 21.48
C ALA A 166 1.65 -12.61 22.08
N VAL A 167 2.68 -13.08 21.39
CA VAL A 167 3.50 -14.26 21.73
C VAL A 167 4.97 -13.92 21.58
N ALA A 168 5.86 -14.79 22.07
CA ALA A 168 7.30 -14.61 21.83
C ALA A 168 7.57 -14.56 20.31
N PRO A 169 8.33 -13.57 19.80
CA PRO A 169 8.53 -13.39 18.36
C PRO A 169 8.99 -14.64 17.61
N ALA A 170 9.86 -15.46 18.21
CA ALA A 170 10.31 -16.72 17.62
C ALA A 170 9.21 -17.77 17.46
N THR A 171 8.05 -17.61 18.13
CA THR A 171 6.88 -18.48 17.95
C THR A 171 6.12 -18.10 16.68
N ALA A 172 6.00 -16.81 16.39
CA ALA A 172 5.26 -16.31 15.24
C ALA A 172 6.12 -16.23 13.96
N PHE A 173 7.42 -15.94 14.08
CA PHE A 173 8.26 -15.60 12.94
C PHE A 173 9.46 -16.56 12.76
N ASN A 174 9.85 -16.74 11.50
CA ASN A 174 11.18 -17.19 11.11
C ASN A 174 11.99 -15.95 10.75
N PHE A 175 13.17 -15.82 11.37
CA PHE A 175 14.10 -14.72 11.09
C PHE A 175 15.18 -15.18 10.13
N VAL A 176 15.41 -14.39 9.08
CA VAL A 176 16.37 -14.70 8.01
C VAL A 176 17.24 -13.48 7.77
N SER A 177 18.56 -13.64 7.92
CA SER A 177 19.51 -12.58 7.56
C SER A 177 19.57 -12.38 6.06
N TYR A 178 19.80 -11.13 5.62
CA TYR A 178 19.91 -10.76 4.21
C TYR A 178 21.18 -9.93 3.96
N PRO A 179 21.73 -9.91 2.72
CA PRO A 179 22.91 -9.12 2.40
C PRO A 179 22.67 -7.62 2.62
N GLY A 180 23.52 -7.00 3.46
CA GLY A 180 23.39 -5.58 3.82
C GLY A 180 22.47 -5.31 5.01
N GLU A 181 22.00 -6.36 5.69
CA GLU A 181 21.18 -6.24 6.90
C GLU A 181 21.87 -5.34 7.95
N PRO A 182 21.15 -4.33 8.50
CA PRO A 182 21.59 -3.63 9.70
C PRO A 182 21.69 -4.62 10.87
N LYS A 183 22.68 -4.46 11.75
CA LYS A 183 22.90 -5.37 12.87
C LYS A 183 21.61 -5.52 13.71
N GLY A 184 21.09 -6.75 13.75
CA GLY A 184 19.93 -7.11 14.55
C GLY A 184 18.58 -6.77 13.91
N ASP A 185 18.55 -6.56 12.59
CA ASP A 185 17.35 -6.25 11.82
C ASP A 185 17.09 -7.29 10.71
N PRO A 186 16.91 -8.58 11.05
CA PRO A 186 16.65 -9.62 10.07
C PRO A 186 15.27 -9.48 9.42
N ASP A 187 15.11 -10.09 8.26
CA ASP A 187 13.82 -10.34 7.64
C ASP A 187 12.97 -11.28 8.50
N ALA A 188 11.76 -10.86 8.82
CA ALA A 188 10.76 -11.66 9.50
C ALA A 188 9.77 -12.26 8.48
N TYR A 189 9.66 -13.57 8.45
CA TYR A 189 8.63 -14.32 7.74
C TYR A 189 7.63 -14.87 8.74
N LEU A 190 6.35 -14.69 8.51
CA LEU A 190 5.33 -15.28 9.36
C LEU A 190 5.32 -16.80 9.17
N ARG A 191 5.36 -17.55 10.28
CA ARG A 191 5.37 -19.02 10.23
C ARG A 191 4.10 -19.56 9.61
N VAL A 192 4.25 -20.55 8.74
CA VAL A 192 3.14 -21.34 8.22
C VAL A 192 2.96 -22.51 9.17
N ALA A 193 2.02 -22.41 10.14
CA ALA A 193 1.73 -23.49 11.05
C ALA A 193 1.13 -24.67 10.27
N ARG A 194 1.66 -25.86 10.52
CA ARG A 194 1.19 -27.13 9.91
C ARG A 194 0.18 -27.85 10.79
N ASP A 195 0.04 -27.44 12.01
CA ASP A 195 -0.76 -28.07 13.09
C ASP A 195 -2.02 -27.28 13.45
N GLY A 196 -2.37 -26.24 12.68
CA GLY A 196 -3.54 -25.39 12.96
C GLY A 196 -3.33 -24.42 14.11
N ALA A 197 -2.09 -24.19 14.55
CA ALA A 197 -1.80 -23.25 15.63
C ALA A 197 -2.32 -21.83 15.28
N TYR A 198 -2.91 -21.17 16.28
CA TYR A 198 -3.50 -19.83 16.16
C TYR A 198 -2.51 -18.75 15.66
N THR A 199 -1.23 -18.97 15.86
CA THR A 199 -0.13 -18.07 15.43
C THR A 199 0.32 -18.29 13.99
N GLY A 200 -0.24 -19.28 13.28
CA GLY A 200 0.13 -19.55 11.89
C GLY A 200 -0.48 -18.58 10.90
N PHE A 201 0.12 -18.47 9.72
CA PHE A 201 -0.29 -17.54 8.66
C PHE A 201 -1.81 -17.59 8.38
N ALA A 202 -2.37 -18.80 8.21
CA ALA A 202 -3.78 -18.98 7.88
C ALA A 202 -4.72 -18.59 9.03
N ALA A 203 -4.41 -19.00 10.27
CA ALA A 203 -5.27 -18.75 11.43
C ALA A 203 -5.14 -17.32 11.97
N CYS A 204 -3.99 -16.67 11.74
CA CYS A 204 -3.67 -15.34 12.23
C CYS A 204 -3.94 -14.28 11.14
N LEU A 205 -3.02 -14.14 10.18
CA LEU A 205 -3.08 -13.08 9.16
C LEU A 205 -4.25 -13.29 8.18
N ALA A 206 -4.45 -14.52 7.71
CA ALA A 206 -5.43 -14.85 6.68
C ALA A 206 -6.71 -15.48 7.26
N ASN A 207 -7.05 -15.18 8.52
CA ASN A 207 -8.28 -15.68 9.12
C ASN A 207 -9.51 -15.20 8.31
N GLY A 208 -10.39 -16.16 7.98
CA GLY A 208 -11.54 -15.92 7.10
C GLY A 208 -11.27 -15.98 5.60
N VAL A 209 -10.00 -16.05 5.15
CA VAL A 209 -9.64 -16.29 3.76
C VAL A 209 -9.81 -17.78 3.42
N PRO A 210 -10.37 -18.16 2.24
CA PRO A 210 -10.47 -19.55 1.83
C PRO A 210 -9.11 -20.27 1.87
N ALA A 211 -9.08 -21.49 2.38
CA ALA A 211 -7.84 -22.22 2.68
C ALA A 211 -6.85 -22.31 1.49
N GLY A 212 -7.34 -22.57 0.28
CA GLY A 212 -6.49 -22.61 -0.92
C GLY A 212 -5.84 -21.25 -1.23
N GLN A 213 -6.56 -20.15 -1.04
CA GLN A 213 -6.03 -18.81 -1.23
C GLN A 213 -5.06 -18.44 -0.10
N ALA A 214 -5.39 -18.77 1.15
CA ALA A 214 -4.49 -18.55 2.29
C ALA A 214 -3.17 -19.30 2.13
N ALA A 215 -3.18 -20.51 1.57
CA ALA A 215 -1.97 -21.27 1.28
C ALA A 215 -1.09 -20.60 0.21
N ILE A 216 -1.70 -20.01 -0.83
CA ILE A 216 -0.96 -19.25 -1.85
C ILE A 216 -0.34 -17.99 -1.23
N LEU A 217 -1.11 -17.21 -0.45
CA LEU A 217 -0.61 -16.02 0.23
C LEU A 217 0.55 -16.35 1.17
N ALA A 218 0.46 -17.45 1.92
CA ALA A 218 1.53 -17.91 2.79
C ALA A 218 2.81 -18.29 2.02
N ALA A 219 2.65 -18.92 0.85
CA ALA A 219 3.78 -19.36 0.01
C ALA A 219 4.47 -18.18 -0.71
N THR A 220 3.72 -17.12 -1.00
CA THR A 220 4.20 -15.94 -1.73
C THR A 220 4.46 -14.74 -0.83
N GLN A 221 4.38 -14.91 0.50
CA GLN A 221 4.56 -13.82 1.45
C GLN A 221 5.91 -13.12 1.26
N ARG A 222 5.90 -11.78 1.39
CA ARG A 222 7.12 -10.98 1.42
C ARG A 222 7.56 -10.78 2.88
N PRO A 223 8.86 -10.88 3.16
CA PRO A 223 9.34 -10.60 4.50
C PRO A 223 9.28 -9.10 4.81
N ILE A 224 9.20 -8.78 6.08
CA ILE A 224 9.37 -7.43 6.59
C ILE A 224 10.61 -7.38 7.48
N ALA A 225 11.42 -6.32 7.39
CA ALA A 225 12.51 -6.10 8.33
C ALA A 225 11.95 -5.95 9.75
N LEU A 226 12.57 -6.60 10.73
CA LEU A 226 12.10 -6.57 12.13
C LEU A 226 12.03 -5.14 12.66
N GLY A 227 13.00 -4.29 12.26
CA GLY A 227 13.05 -2.88 12.60
C GLY A 227 11.81 -2.11 12.18
N ALA A 228 11.20 -2.45 11.04
CA ALA A 228 9.98 -1.81 10.57
C ALA A 228 8.80 -1.96 11.54
N LEU A 229 8.75 -3.07 12.29
CA LEU A 229 7.70 -3.32 13.30
C LEU A 229 7.94 -2.56 14.61
N THR A 230 9.17 -2.15 14.87
CA THR A 230 9.61 -1.49 16.11
C THR A 230 10.00 -0.02 15.93
N GLU A 231 10.07 0.46 14.68
CA GLU A 231 10.36 1.86 14.39
C GLU A 231 9.18 2.76 14.76
N PRO A 232 9.42 3.86 15.48
CA PRO A 232 8.36 4.75 15.91
C PRO A 232 7.84 5.61 14.75
N SER A 233 6.51 5.79 14.70
CA SER A 233 5.84 6.72 13.77
C SER A 233 6.24 8.17 14.04
N GLY A 234 6.39 8.95 12.97
CA GLY A 234 6.52 10.41 13.00
C GLY A 234 5.20 11.12 13.32
N THR A 235 5.10 12.40 12.99
CA THR A 235 3.85 13.16 13.13
C THR A 235 2.85 12.72 12.06
N PRO A 236 1.72 12.12 12.45
CA PRO A 236 0.84 11.48 11.48
C PRO A 236 -0.04 12.48 10.73
N ALA A 237 -0.29 12.20 9.44
CA ALA A 237 -1.06 13.04 8.54
C ALA A 237 -2.56 13.10 8.89
N TRP A 238 -3.12 12.09 9.58
CA TRP A 238 -4.53 12.09 10.00
C TRP A 238 -4.90 13.26 10.92
N LYS A 239 -3.93 13.95 11.51
CA LYS A 239 -4.19 15.19 12.27
C LYS A 239 -4.71 16.34 11.41
N THR A 240 -4.48 16.29 10.11
CA THR A 240 -4.83 17.37 9.18
C THR A 240 -5.60 16.91 7.95
N ILE A 241 -5.60 15.61 7.66
CA ILE A 241 -6.28 15.01 6.51
C ILE A 241 -7.48 14.19 7.00
N PRO A 242 -8.69 14.41 6.44
CA PRO A 242 -9.87 13.61 6.75
C PRO A 242 -9.60 12.11 6.55
N SER A 243 -10.10 11.30 7.49
CA SER A 243 -9.77 9.88 7.55
C SER A 243 -11.01 9.00 7.62
N TRP A 244 -10.91 7.81 7.03
CA TRP A 244 -11.90 6.71 7.07
C TRP A 244 -11.21 5.45 7.55
N ALA A 245 -11.97 4.58 8.22
CA ALA A 245 -11.49 3.29 8.69
C ALA A 245 -12.48 2.19 8.35
N VAL A 246 -12.00 1.11 7.73
CA VAL A 246 -12.69 -0.18 7.64
C VAL A 246 -12.11 -1.07 8.72
N ILE A 247 -12.96 -1.65 9.56
CA ILE A 247 -12.55 -2.46 10.70
C ILE A 247 -13.21 -3.83 10.61
N GLY A 248 -12.38 -4.86 10.45
CA GLY A 248 -12.79 -6.25 10.54
C GLY A 248 -13.06 -6.65 11.99
N THR A 249 -14.34 -6.97 12.31
CA THR A 249 -14.75 -7.31 13.69
C THR A 249 -14.22 -8.65 14.19
N ALA A 250 -13.59 -9.42 13.32
CA ALA A 250 -12.92 -10.68 13.63
C ALA A 250 -11.41 -10.65 13.32
N ASP A 251 -10.79 -9.47 13.35
CA ASP A 251 -9.36 -9.32 13.13
C ASP A 251 -8.57 -9.99 14.26
N HIS A 252 -7.69 -10.94 13.89
CA HIS A 252 -6.83 -11.65 14.83
C HIS A 252 -5.41 -11.04 14.93
N VAL A 253 -5.05 -10.13 14.05
CA VAL A 253 -3.73 -9.45 14.05
C VAL A 253 -3.77 -8.20 14.91
N ILE A 254 -4.60 -7.24 14.54
CA ILE A 254 -4.82 -6.03 15.32
C ILE A 254 -6.19 -6.17 15.99
N PRO A 255 -6.25 -6.33 17.31
CA PRO A 255 -7.52 -6.54 17.98
C PRO A 255 -8.56 -5.47 17.59
N PRO A 256 -9.81 -5.81 17.30
CA PRO A 256 -10.84 -4.82 16.91
C PRO A 256 -10.99 -3.66 17.90
N ALA A 257 -10.79 -3.94 19.20
CA ALA A 257 -10.79 -2.90 20.23
C ALA A 257 -9.63 -1.88 20.07
N GLU A 258 -8.49 -2.31 19.52
CA GLU A 258 -7.36 -1.40 19.21
C GLU A 258 -7.61 -0.64 17.92
N LEU A 259 -8.13 -1.31 16.89
CA LEU A 259 -8.54 -0.65 15.63
C LEU A 259 -9.56 0.46 15.90
N LEU A 260 -10.59 0.18 16.70
CA LEU A 260 -11.59 1.17 17.10
C LEU A 260 -10.97 2.32 17.90
N PHE A 261 -10.10 2.02 18.87
CA PHE A 261 -9.41 3.04 19.66
C PHE A 261 -8.61 4.00 18.77
N MET A 262 -7.79 3.46 17.86
CA MET A 262 -6.98 4.27 16.94
C MET A 262 -7.87 5.10 16.00
N ALA A 263 -8.94 4.51 15.44
CA ALA A 263 -9.85 5.18 14.52
C ALA A 263 -10.62 6.32 15.20
N HIS A 264 -11.14 6.10 16.41
CA HIS A 264 -11.79 7.16 17.20
C HIS A 264 -10.83 8.30 17.52
N ARG A 265 -9.60 7.98 17.96
CA ARG A 265 -8.56 8.97 18.24
C ARG A 265 -8.24 9.83 17.02
N ALA A 266 -8.23 9.24 15.84
CA ALA A 266 -7.98 9.94 14.59
C ALA A 266 -9.21 10.72 14.07
N GLY A 267 -10.38 10.60 14.70
CA GLY A 267 -11.63 11.18 14.19
C GLY A 267 -12.07 10.57 12.85
N ALA A 268 -11.67 9.33 12.57
CA ALA A 268 -12.01 8.65 11.32
C ALA A 268 -13.50 8.29 11.24
N ARG A 269 -14.04 8.32 10.03
CA ARG A 269 -15.37 7.74 9.74
C ARG A 269 -15.24 6.22 9.72
N ILE A 270 -15.86 5.55 10.66
CA ILE A 270 -15.70 4.11 10.90
C ILE A 270 -16.77 3.32 10.17
N THR A 271 -16.34 2.24 9.50
CA THR A 271 -17.22 1.19 8.94
C THR A 271 -16.73 -0.15 9.49
N GLU A 272 -17.54 -0.75 10.35
CA GLU A 272 -17.28 -2.11 10.84
C GLU A 272 -17.85 -3.13 9.88
N ILE A 273 -17.07 -4.19 9.58
CA ILE A 273 -17.50 -5.28 8.72
C ILE A 273 -17.17 -6.63 9.35
N ARG A 274 -17.94 -7.66 8.99
CA ARG A 274 -17.73 -9.01 9.51
C ARG A 274 -16.63 -9.74 8.74
N ALA A 275 -15.38 -9.34 8.97
CA ALA A 275 -14.20 -9.85 8.29
C ALA A 275 -13.02 -10.03 9.27
N GLY A 276 -12.03 -10.82 8.86
CA GLY A 276 -10.71 -10.87 9.50
C GLY A 276 -9.79 -9.76 8.99
N HIS A 277 -8.49 -9.89 9.29
CA HIS A 277 -7.45 -8.90 8.98
C HIS A 277 -7.29 -8.55 7.48
N LEU A 278 -7.60 -9.48 6.59
CA LEU A 278 -7.52 -9.26 5.14
C LEU A 278 -8.90 -9.00 4.53
N SER A 279 -9.63 -8.01 5.06
CA SER A 279 -10.96 -7.64 4.52
C SER A 279 -10.92 -7.18 3.07
N LEU A 280 -9.81 -6.59 2.61
CA LEU A 280 -9.59 -6.25 1.21
C LEU A 280 -9.65 -7.47 0.28
N ILE A 281 -9.47 -8.69 0.82
CA ILE A 281 -9.58 -9.95 0.11
C ILE A 281 -10.96 -10.58 0.33
N THR A 282 -11.44 -10.60 1.58
CA THR A 282 -12.67 -11.33 1.96
C THR A 282 -13.95 -10.55 1.70
N ASP A 283 -13.93 -9.22 1.82
CA ASP A 283 -15.03 -8.32 1.45
C ASP A 283 -14.52 -7.08 0.66
N PRO A 284 -13.96 -7.29 -0.53
CA PRO A 284 -13.42 -6.19 -1.35
C PRO A 284 -14.51 -5.20 -1.78
N GLY A 285 -15.78 -5.59 -1.71
CA GLY A 285 -16.91 -4.73 -2.03
C GLY A 285 -17.12 -3.65 -0.97
N ALA A 286 -17.10 -4.01 0.31
CA ALA A 286 -17.20 -3.06 1.41
C ALA A 286 -16.00 -2.12 1.43
N VAL A 287 -14.78 -2.64 1.26
CA VAL A 287 -13.56 -1.84 1.21
C VAL A 287 -13.60 -0.83 0.08
N ALA A 288 -13.94 -1.26 -1.15
CA ALA A 288 -14.03 -0.36 -2.30
C ALA A 288 -15.06 0.76 -2.10
N ARG A 289 -16.22 0.46 -1.49
CA ARG A 289 -17.24 1.47 -1.18
C ARG A 289 -16.71 2.55 -0.26
N VAL A 290 -16.02 2.19 0.84
CA VAL A 290 -15.45 3.18 1.77
C VAL A 290 -14.40 4.05 1.09
N ILE A 291 -13.57 3.48 0.21
CA ILE A 291 -12.60 4.26 -0.58
C ILE A 291 -13.32 5.23 -1.53
N ILE A 292 -14.40 4.80 -2.18
CA ILE A 292 -15.23 5.66 -3.05
C ILE A 292 -15.91 6.76 -2.23
N ASP A 293 -16.49 6.43 -1.08
CA ASP A 293 -17.11 7.42 -0.18
C ASP A 293 -16.10 8.49 0.27
N ALA A 294 -14.84 8.10 0.53
CA ALA A 294 -13.77 9.03 0.84
C ALA A 294 -13.42 9.93 -0.36
N ALA A 295 -13.38 9.36 -1.56
CA ALA A 295 -13.14 10.11 -2.80
C ALA A 295 -14.24 11.14 -3.08
N ASP A 296 -15.51 10.73 -2.94
CA ASP A 296 -16.67 11.59 -3.20
C ASP A 296 -16.80 12.72 -2.16
N ALA A 297 -16.40 12.46 -0.92
CA ALA A 297 -16.44 13.44 0.16
C ALA A 297 -15.35 14.53 0.06
N THR A 298 -14.31 14.31 -0.72
CA THR A 298 -13.11 15.16 -0.80
C THR A 298 -12.76 15.62 -2.21
N GLY A 299 -13.52 15.17 -3.20
CA GLY A 299 -13.39 15.47 -4.62
C GLY A 299 -13.99 16.81 -5.08
#